data_5dddb6c5ff45f0170f9dad73da635095
#
_entry.id   5dddb6c5ff45f0170f9dad73da635095
#
_cell.length_a   1.000
_cell.length_b   1.000
_cell.length_c   1.000
_cell.angle_alpha   90.00
_cell.angle_beta   90.00
_cell.angle_gamma   90.00
#
_symmetry.space_group_name_H-M   'P 1'
#
loop_
_entity.id
_entity.type
_entity.pdbx_description
1 polymer ?
#
loop_
_entity_poly.entity_id
_entity_poly.type
_entity_poly.pdbx_seq_one_letter_code
_entity_poly.pdbx_strand_id
1 'polypeptide(L)'
;MEKLNTKIQRISLTETKRDVNIACYARNTTLELESLSGGEQVSIALALRLGMAHLLGSSNLNFMILDEPTTHLDSERRKSLVNVLSQLTNIKENNSSMQFIIITHDAEIFEDSSVENIYKFEASQSGTLVSAL
;
A
#
# COMPACT_ATOMS: atom_id res chain seq x y z
N MET A 1 -1.76 10.98 1.02
CA MET A 1 -1.12 11.18 -0.30
C MET A 1 0.26 11.82 -0.21
N GLU A 2 0.47 12.91 0.52
CA GLU A 2 1.80 13.52 0.72
C GLU A 2 2.85 12.53 1.23
N LYS A 3 2.43 11.58 2.06
CA LYS A 3 3.32 10.56 2.64
C LYS A 3 3.90 9.58 1.62
N LEU A 4 3.30 9.45 0.43
CA LEU A 4 3.80 8.59 -0.66
C LEU A 4 4.64 9.38 -1.69
N ASN A 5 5.02 10.61 -1.36
CA ASN A 5 5.85 11.49 -2.17
C ASN A 5 5.35 11.62 -3.62
N THR A 6 4.06 11.86 -3.78
CA THR A 6 3.44 12.12 -5.07
C THR A 6 3.13 13.61 -5.23
N LYS A 7 3.04 14.07 -6.47
CA LYS A 7 2.55 15.44 -6.78
C LYS A 7 1.05 15.59 -6.50
N ILE A 8 0.36 14.48 -6.27
CA ILE A 8 -1.07 14.40 -6.05
C ILE A 8 -1.41 14.78 -4.60
N GLN A 9 -2.24 15.77 -4.42
CA GLN A 9 -2.66 16.26 -3.11
C GLN A 9 -4.01 15.70 -2.67
N ARG A 10 -4.89 15.42 -3.63
CA ARG A 10 -6.24 14.93 -3.35
C ARG A 10 -6.69 14.01 -4.48
N ILE A 11 -7.45 12.99 -4.09
CA ILE A 11 -8.19 12.13 -5.00
C ILE A 11 -9.68 12.35 -4.73
N SER A 12 -10.49 12.41 -5.77
CA SER A 12 -11.95 12.32 -5.65
C SER A 12 -12.48 11.19 -6.52
N LEU A 13 -13.49 10.53 -6.00
CA LEU A 13 -14.26 9.52 -6.72
C LEU A 13 -15.57 10.18 -7.16
N THR A 14 -15.89 10.08 -8.44
CA THR A 14 -17.15 10.57 -8.98
C THR A 14 -17.87 9.42 -9.62
N GLU A 15 -19.04 9.11 -9.09
CA GLU A 15 -19.91 8.08 -9.62
C GLU A 15 -20.72 8.64 -10.80
N THR A 16 -20.73 7.92 -11.90
CA THR A 16 -21.64 8.09 -13.02
C THR A 16 -22.58 6.87 -13.10
N LYS A 17 -23.62 6.94 -13.93
CA LYS A 17 -24.61 5.83 -14.03
C LYS A 17 -24.01 4.46 -14.38
N ARG A 18 -22.77 4.40 -14.89
CA ARG A 18 -22.11 3.18 -15.36
C ARG A 18 -20.70 2.97 -14.84
N ASP A 19 -20.04 4.05 -14.37
CA ASP A 19 -18.63 4.02 -14.04
C ASP A 19 -18.31 4.85 -12.81
N VAL A 20 -17.18 4.55 -12.18
CA VAL A 20 -16.57 5.36 -11.13
C VAL A 20 -15.29 5.99 -11.70
N ASN A 21 -15.29 7.31 -11.82
CA ASN A 21 -14.12 8.04 -12.29
C ASN A 21 -13.25 8.48 -11.11
N ILE A 22 -11.94 8.35 -11.28
CA ILE A 22 -10.93 8.79 -10.32
C ILE A 22 -10.30 10.08 -10.85
N ALA A 23 -10.52 11.20 -10.17
CA ALA A 23 -9.87 12.45 -10.47
C ALA A 23 -8.75 12.74 -9.46
N CYS A 24 -7.55 13.03 -9.98
CA CYS A 24 -6.37 13.32 -9.19
C CYS A 24 -6.07 14.81 -9.25
N TYR A 25 -5.93 15.46 -8.09
CA TYR A 25 -5.68 16.89 -7.99
C TYR A 25 -4.23 17.15 -7.59
N ALA A 26 -3.48 17.78 -8.48
CA ALA A 26 -2.20 18.43 -8.19
C ALA A 26 -2.43 19.90 -7.80
N ARG A 27 -1.35 20.62 -7.43
CA ARG A 27 -1.47 22.01 -6.90
C ARG A 27 -2.40 22.93 -7.69
N ASN A 28 -2.35 22.89 -9.03
CA ASN A 28 -3.09 23.83 -9.89
C ASN A 28 -3.78 23.15 -11.07
N THR A 29 -3.87 21.82 -11.07
CA THR A 29 -4.45 21.08 -12.20
C THR A 29 -5.10 19.79 -11.75
N THR A 30 -6.09 19.36 -12.51
CA THR A 30 -6.67 18.02 -12.38
C THR A 30 -6.02 17.12 -13.41
N LEU A 31 -5.62 15.94 -13.00
CA LEU A 31 -4.97 14.93 -13.83
C LEU A 31 -5.89 13.70 -13.91
N GLU A 32 -6.01 13.15 -15.10
CA GLU A 32 -6.64 11.85 -15.28
C GLU A 32 -5.68 10.73 -14.86
N LEU A 33 -6.22 9.62 -14.38
CA LEU A 33 -5.41 8.51 -13.87
C LEU A 33 -4.45 7.97 -14.93
N GLU A 34 -4.91 7.92 -16.19
CA GLU A 34 -4.16 7.42 -17.34
C GLU A 34 -2.95 8.30 -17.71
N SER A 35 -2.99 9.57 -17.32
CA SER A 35 -1.89 10.52 -17.57
C SER A 35 -0.75 10.41 -16.57
N LEU A 36 -0.92 9.62 -15.52
CA LEU A 36 0.06 9.44 -14.45
C LEU A 36 1.07 8.36 -14.78
N SER A 37 2.28 8.48 -14.25
CA SER A 37 3.29 7.43 -14.32
C SER A 37 2.82 6.16 -13.58
N GLY A 38 3.35 4.99 -13.97
CA GLY A 38 3.00 3.72 -13.32
C GLY A 38 3.17 3.75 -11.80
N GLY A 39 4.27 4.34 -11.30
CA GLY A 39 4.49 4.48 -9.85
C GLY A 39 3.48 5.40 -9.17
N GLU A 40 3.02 6.46 -9.83
CA GLU A 40 1.96 7.34 -9.31
C GLU A 40 0.61 6.61 -9.27
N GLN A 41 0.28 5.84 -10.31
CA GLN A 41 -0.94 5.02 -10.35
C GLN A 41 -0.96 4.00 -9.21
N VAL A 42 0.15 3.27 -8.99
CA VAL A 42 0.28 2.31 -7.87
C VAL A 42 0.13 3.01 -6.52
N SER A 43 0.74 4.18 -6.34
CA SER A 43 0.62 4.97 -5.10
C SER A 43 -0.83 5.39 -4.83
N ILE A 44 -1.57 5.77 -5.87
CA ILE A 44 -2.98 6.13 -5.75
C ILE A 44 -3.84 4.90 -5.42
N ALA A 45 -3.63 3.79 -6.12
CA ALA A 45 -4.35 2.55 -5.86
C ALA A 45 -4.15 2.08 -4.42
N LEU A 46 -2.92 2.15 -3.92
CA LEU A 46 -2.59 1.82 -2.54
C LEU A 46 -3.25 2.78 -1.55
N ALA A 47 -3.17 4.09 -1.78
CA ALA A 47 -3.81 5.09 -0.92
C ALA A 47 -5.33 4.90 -0.85
N LEU A 48 -5.98 4.57 -1.96
CA LEU A 48 -7.40 4.25 -2.00
C LEU A 48 -7.72 2.98 -1.20
N ARG A 49 -6.94 1.92 -1.38
CA ARG A 49 -7.12 0.66 -0.62
C ARG A 49 -6.97 0.89 0.88
N LEU A 50 -5.93 1.62 1.29
CA LEU A 50 -5.69 1.94 2.71
C LEU A 50 -6.80 2.83 3.28
N GLY A 51 -7.26 3.83 2.50
CA GLY A 51 -8.38 4.69 2.89
C GLY A 51 -9.69 3.91 3.04
N MET A 52 -9.98 2.99 2.10
CA MET A 52 -11.16 2.12 2.19
C MET A 52 -11.06 1.17 3.39
N ALA A 53 -9.91 0.55 3.62
CA ALA A 53 -9.70 -0.31 4.77
C ALA A 53 -9.89 0.45 6.09
N HIS A 54 -9.41 1.69 6.18
CA HIS A 54 -9.62 2.54 7.34
C HIS A 54 -11.12 2.87 7.56
N LEU A 55 -11.85 3.20 6.49
CA LEU A 55 -13.28 3.47 6.57
C LEU A 55 -14.12 2.24 6.94
N LEU A 56 -13.74 1.06 6.43
CA LEU A 56 -14.42 -0.19 6.70
C LEU A 56 -13.98 -0.82 8.03
N GLY A 57 -12.75 -0.55 8.46
CA GLY A 57 -12.12 -1.11 9.66
C GLY A 57 -12.78 -0.67 10.96
N SER A 58 -13.55 0.44 10.96
CA SER A 58 -14.43 0.78 12.08
C SER A 58 -15.48 -0.30 12.37
N SER A 59 -15.60 -1.30 11.50
CA SER A 59 -16.56 -2.40 11.57
C SER A 59 -15.97 -3.82 11.63
N ASN A 60 -14.67 -4.01 12.02
CA ASN A 60 -14.00 -5.31 12.27
C ASN A 60 -12.96 -5.81 11.24
N LEU A 61 -12.58 -5.03 10.22
CA LEU A 61 -11.49 -5.43 9.32
C LEU A 61 -10.14 -4.94 9.86
N ASN A 62 -9.46 -5.79 10.64
CA ASN A 62 -8.14 -5.48 11.21
C ASN A 62 -6.99 -6.07 10.40
N PHE A 63 -7.23 -6.48 9.16
CA PHE A 63 -6.31 -7.28 8.40
C PHE A 63 -6.32 -6.94 6.91
N MET A 64 -5.14 -6.82 6.30
CA MET A 64 -4.97 -6.56 4.87
C MET A 64 -3.82 -7.39 4.30
N ILE A 65 -4.04 -7.99 3.14
CA ILE A 65 -3.01 -8.66 2.34
C ILE A 65 -2.61 -7.74 1.19
N LEU A 66 -1.32 -7.47 1.07
CA LEU A 66 -0.71 -6.73 -0.02
C LEU A 66 0.20 -7.67 -0.81
N ASP A 67 -0.16 -7.91 -2.06
CA ASP A 67 0.61 -8.74 -2.99
C ASP A 67 1.42 -7.83 -3.90
N GLU A 68 2.75 -7.96 -3.85
CA GLU A 68 3.74 -7.17 -4.60
C GLU A 68 3.49 -5.64 -4.57
N PRO A 69 3.28 -5.02 -3.38
CA PRO A 69 2.92 -3.60 -3.30
C PRO A 69 4.04 -2.66 -3.73
N THR A 70 5.27 -3.15 -3.86
CA THR A 70 6.46 -2.39 -4.27
C THR A 70 6.70 -2.38 -5.77
N THR A 71 5.98 -3.22 -6.53
CA THR A 71 6.11 -3.29 -7.99
C THR A 71 5.85 -1.92 -8.63
N HIS A 72 6.72 -1.52 -9.56
CA HIS A 72 6.70 -0.22 -10.24
C HIS A 72 6.96 1.02 -9.35
N LEU A 73 7.31 0.83 -8.09
CA LEU A 73 7.75 1.92 -7.23
C LEU A 73 9.28 2.11 -7.33
N ASP A 74 9.73 3.36 -7.39
CA ASP A 74 11.13 3.71 -7.19
C ASP A 74 11.54 3.54 -5.72
N SER A 75 12.83 3.62 -5.44
CA SER A 75 13.39 3.38 -4.09
C SER A 75 12.84 4.36 -3.04
N GLU A 76 12.54 5.60 -3.42
CA GLU A 76 12.01 6.60 -2.50
C GLU A 76 10.55 6.29 -2.13
N ARG A 77 9.73 5.94 -3.12
CA ARG A 77 8.34 5.54 -2.88
C ARG A 77 8.22 4.22 -2.13
N ARG A 78 9.13 3.26 -2.36
CA ARG A 78 9.21 2.01 -1.58
C ARG A 78 9.42 2.31 -0.09
N LYS A 79 10.42 3.13 0.25
CA LYS A 79 10.67 3.56 1.64
C LYS A 79 9.47 4.30 2.25
N SER A 80 8.85 5.18 1.47
CA SER A 80 7.65 5.90 1.91
C SER A 80 6.48 4.95 2.18
N LEU A 81 6.31 3.90 1.36
CA LEU A 81 5.31 2.86 1.59
C LEU A 81 5.54 2.15 2.92
N VAL A 82 6.77 1.67 3.17
CA VAL A 82 7.12 0.99 4.44
C VAL A 82 6.82 1.88 5.63
N ASN A 83 7.19 3.17 5.58
CA ASN A 83 6.90 4.13 6.63
C ASN A 83 5.39 4.32 6.87
N VAL A 84 4.60 4.39 5.80
CA VAL A 84 3.13 4.51 5.92
C VAL A 84 2.53 3.26 6.56
N LEU A 85 2.94 2.07 6.13
CA LEU A 85 2.47 0.81 6.70
C LEU A 85 2.83 0.70 8.19
N SER A 86 4.08 1.03 8.56
CA SER A 86 4.52 1.05 9.96
C SER A 86 3.74 2.05 10.82
N GLN A 87 3.36 3.20 10.26
CA GLN A 87 2.52 4.16 11.00
C GLN A 87 1.10 3.63 11.20
N LEU A 88 0.54 2.94 10.19
CA LEU A 88 -0.82 2.40 10.28
C LEU A 88 -0.92 1.23 11.28
N THR A 89 0.12 0.39 11.41
CA THR A 89 0.15 -0.66 12.44
C THR A 89 0.21 -0.09 13.85
N ASN A 90 0.79 1.11 14.01
CA ASN A 90 0.91 1.77 15.31
C ASN A 90 -0.33 2.58 15.73
N ILE A 91 -1.29 2.79 14.83
CA ILE A 91 -2.55 3.48 15.17
C ILE A 91 -3.44 2.49 15.91
N LYS A 92 -3.51 2.66 17.23
CA LYS A 92 -4.44 1.91 18.09
C LYS A 92 -5.74 2.70 18.20
N GLU A 93 -6.66 2.53 17.28
CA GLU A 93 -8.03 2.98 17.46
C GLU A 93 -8.86 1.83 18.05
N ASN A 94 -9.52 2.07 19.19
CA ASN A 94 -10.44 1.12 19.85
C ASN A 94 -9.85 -0.25 20.21
N ASN A 95 -8.57 -0.33 20.64
CA ASN A 95 -7.87 -1.57 20.97
C ASN A 95 -7.64 -2.56 19.80
N SER A 96 -7.84 -2.16 18.57
CA SER A 96 -7.49 -2.97 17.41
C SER A 96 -6.40 -2.29 16.59
N SER A 97 -5.28 -2.99 16.37
CA SER A 97 -4.24 -2.60 15.43
C SER A 97 -4.49 -3.28 14.08
N MET A 98 -4.20 -2.56 12.99
CA MET A 98 -4.29 -3.16 11.66
C MET A 98 -3.09 -4.08 11.44
N GLN A 99 -3.35 -5.31 11.02
CA GLN A 99 -2.34 -6.28 10.62
C GLN A 99 -2.17 -6.30 9.11
N PHE A 100 -0.92 -6.28 8.64
CA PHE A 100 -0.59 -6.43 7.23
C PHE A 100 0.14 -7.74 7.00
N ILE A 101 -0.25 -8.48 5.95
CA ILE A 101 0.55 -9.53 5.33
C ILE A 101 1.03 -8.99 4.00
N ILE A 102 2.34 -8.96 3.80
CA ILE A 102 2.96 -8.45 2.59
C ILE A 102 3.66 -9.61 1.91
N ILE A 103 3.31 -9.86 0.65
CA ILE A 103 3.95 -10.84 -0.22
C ILE A 103 4.83 -10.06 -1.19
N THR A 104 6.12 -10.34 -1.23
CA THR A 104 7.05 -9.62 -2.10
C THR A 104 8.32 -10.43 -2.36
N HIS A 105 8.96 -10.18 -3.50
CA HIS A 105 10.31 -10.63 -3.79
C HIS A 105 11.39 -9.61 -3.36
N ASP A 106 10.97 -8.40 -2.95
CA ASP A 106 11.83 -7.29 -2.49
C ASP A 106 11.97 -7.30 -0.95
N ALA A 107 12.28 -8.44 -0.35
CA ALA A 107 12.34 -8.61 1.12
C ALA A 107 13.30 -7.63 1.81
N GLU A 108 14.41 -7.26 1.15
CA GLU A 108 15.44 -6.35 1.68
C GLU A 108 14.87 -5.00 2.16
N ILE A 109 13.76 -4.55 1.58
CA ILE A 109 13.13 -3.26 1.94
C ILE A 109 12.49 -3.34 3.33
N PHE A 110 12.08 -4.52 3.76
CA PHE A 110 11.40 -4.74 5.02
C PHE A 110 12.34 -5.26 6.12
N GLU A 111 13.56 -5.72 5.79
CA GLU A 111 14.53 -6.24 6.77
C GLU A 111 14.95 -5.19 7.81
N ASP A 112 15.09 -3.91 7.40
CA ASP A 112 15.42 -2.79 8.29
C ASP A 112 14.18 -2.08 8.86
N SER A 113 12.99 -2.63 8.64
CA SER A 113 11.73 -2.04 9.06
C SER A 113 11.21 -2.65 10.37
N SER A 114 10.15 -2.07 10.94
CA SER A 114 9.46 -2.60 12.12
C SER A 114 8.56 -3.82 11.80
N VAL A 115 8.95 -4.66 10.85
CA VAL A 115 8.26 -5.92 10.55
C VAL A 115 8.56 -6.94 11.63
N GLU A 116 7.53 -7.50 12.25
CA GLU A 116 7.68 -8.42 13.38
C GLU A 116 8.14 -9.81 12.95
N ASN A 117 7.70 -10.28 11.78
CA ASN A 117 8.00 -11.61 11.27
C ASN A 117 8.23 -11.58 9.76
N ILE A 118 9.33 -12.18 9.32
CA ILE A 118 9.64 -12.37 7.90
C ILE A 118 9.77 -13.87 7.64
N TYR A 119 9.06 -14.36 6.62
CA TYR A 119 9.14 -15.74 6.17
C TYR A 119 9.65 -15.79 4.74
N LYS A 120 10.73 -16.52 4.53
CA LYS A 120 11.32 -16.75 3.21
C LYS A 120 10.83 -18.08 2.66
N PHE A 121 10.35 -18.08 1.42
CA PHE A 121 9.93 -19.25 0.67
C PHE A 121 10.92 -19.51 -0.47
N GLU A 122 11.53 -20.69 -0.48
CA GLU A 122 12.52 -21.08 -1.49
C GLU A 122 12.12 -22.40 -2.14
N ALA A 123 12.18 -22.46 -3.47
CA ALA A 123 11.95 -23.71 -4.20
C ALA A 123 13.12 -24.67 -3.96
N SER A 124 12.83 -25.93 -3.69
CA SER A 124 13.80 -27.01 -3.56
C SER A 124 13.40 -28.21 -4.40
N GLN A 125 14.31 -29.18 -4.56
CA GLN A 125 14.02 -30.41 -5.32
C GLN A 125 12.90 -31.27 -4.68
N SER A 126 12.67 -31.13 -3.40
CA SER A 126 11.66 -31.89 -2.63
C SER A 126 10.40 -31.10 -2.31
N GLY A 127 10.27 -29.85 -2.78
CA GLY A 127 9.14 -28.96 -2.52
C GLY A 127 9.58 -27.55 -2.13
N THR A 128 8.75 -26.83 -1.41
CA THR A 128 9.03 -25.48 -0.93
C THR A 128 9.61 -25.53 0.49
N LEU A 129 10.76 -24.90 0.68
CA LEU A 129 11.34 -24.66 2.00
C LEU A 129 10.82 -23.33 2.54
N VAL A 130 10.47 -23.29 3.81
CA VAL A 130 10.04 -22.06 4.50
C VAL A 130 10.99 -21.84 5.68
N SER A 131 11.59 -20.67 5.75
CA SER A 131 12.43 -20.25 6.87
C SER A 131 11.94 -18.93 7.44
N ALA A 132 11.99 -18.78 8.76
CA ALA A 132 11.81 -17.50 9.43
C ALA A 132 13.17 -16.79 9.50
N LEU A 133 13.19 -15.50 9.22
CA LEU A 133 14.36 -14.62 9.28
C LEU A 133 14.34 -13.80 10.55
#